data_c82cbb876990181a7f0cd8c6d731b3ed
#
_entry.id   c82cbb876990181a7f0cd8c6d731b3ed
#
_cell.length_a   1.000
_cell.length_b   1.000
_cell.length_c   1.000
_cell.angle_alpha   90.00
_cell.angle_beta   90.00
_cell.angle_gamma   90.00
#
_symmetry.space_group_name_H-M   'P 1'
#
loop_
_entity.id
_entity.type
_entity.pdbx_description
1 polymer ?
#
loop_
_entity_poly.entity_id
_entity_poly.type
_entity_poly.pdbx_seq_one_letter_code
_entity_poly.pdbx_strand_id
1 'polypeptide(L)'
;MRNRCLFLVVLITASVQAEIIDRIAVRVGTEVITDSEIVREIRLTAFLNSEPVQVSAQQKRKTAERLIEQQLIRREIEVSRFPAPAPSEADAAYAQLRKKLSMDGAKFQQTLDVYRLEEQELRSHVLWQLTLLRFLELRFRPAVQVPEQEIREYFERQILPKLKAADAKREGVLEEFRDEIEAELIGMHVDREAETWLKQTRAQTAVQVHEEAFR
;
A
#
# COMPACT_ATOMS: atom_id res chain seq x y z
N MET A 1 81.86 6.86 -1.47
CA MET A 1 80.61 7.23 -0.81
C MET A 1 79.50 7.15 -1.82
N ARG A 2 78.64 6.12 -1.79
CA ARG A 2 77.63 5.82 -2.81
C ARG A 2 76.25 6.05 -2.15
N ASN A 3 75.61 7.19 -2.45
CA ASN A 3 74.23 7.48 -2.04
C ASN A 3 73.27 6.58 -2.80
N ARG A 4 72.58 5.66 -2.07
CA ARG A 4 71.40 4.92 -2.56
C ARG A 4 70.14 5.70 -2.18
N CYS A 5 69.60 6.43 -3.17
CA CYS A 5 68.26 6.97 -3.03
C CYS A 5 67.24 5.82 -3.11
N LEU A 6 66.54 5.57 -2.01
CA LEU A 6 65.41 4.65 -1.92
C LEU A 6 64.15 5.40 -2.38
N PHE A 7 63.67 5.09 -3.58
CA PHE A 7 62.37 5.59 -4.06
C PHE A 7 61.24 4.78 -3.40
N LEU A 8 60.53 5.41 -2.48
CA LEU A 8 59.33 4.84 -1.85
C LEU A 8 58.14 5.05 -2.80
N VAL A 9 57.73 4.01 -3.52
CA VAL A 9 56.52 4.02 -4.34
C VAL A 9 55.31 3.81 -3.42
N VAL A 10 54.58 4.88 -3.16
CA VAL A 10 53.28 4.82 -2.45
C VAL A 10 52.20 4.38 -3.45
N LEU A 11 51.76 3.13 -3.34
CA LEU A 11 50.60 2.62 -4.08
C LEU A 11 49.34 3.21 -3.44
N ILE A 12 48.74 4.20 -4.09
CA ILE A 12 47.38 4.70 -3.72
C ILE A 12 46.39 3.69 -4.27
N THR A 13 45.86 2.81 -3.42
CA THR A 13 44.69 1.98 -3.75
C THR A 13 43.45 2.85 -3.75
N ALA A 14 43.01 3.28 -4.91
CA ALA A 14 41.68 3.91 -5.09
C ALA A 14 40.62 2.84 -4.79
N SER A 15 39.96 2.94 -3.66
CA SER A 15 38.75 2.16 -3.35
C SER A 15 37.66 2.62 -4.31
N VAL A 16 37.40 1.86 -5.36
CA VAL A 16 36.22 2.02 -6.20
C VAL A 16 35.03 1.61 -5.34
N GLN A 17 34.36 2.57 -4.76
CA GLN A 17 33.02 2.35 -4.20
C GLN A 17 32.12 2.03 -5.38
N ALA A 18 31.69 0.76 -5.48
CA ALA A 18 30.65 0.39 -6.42
C ALA A 18 29.35 1.10 -5.95
N GLU A 19 28.99 2.15 -6.66
CA GLU A 19 27.69 2.78 -6.50
C GLU A 19 26.64 1.74 -6.89
N ILE A 20 25.83 1.30 -5.93
CA ILE A 20 24.72 0.38 -6.20
C ILE A 20 23.69 1.18 -6.97
N ILE A 21 23.73 1.11 -8.28
CA ILE A 21 22.71 1.67 -9.14
C ILE A 21 21.47 0.80 -8.97
N ASP A 22 20.40 1.36 -8.35
CA ASP A 22 19.15 0.66 -8.20
C ASP A 22 18.54 0.34 -9.56
N ARG A 23 18.06 -0.88 -9.73
CA ARG A 23 17.54 -1.35 -11.02
C ARG A 23 16.10 -0.88 -11.19
N ILE A 24 15.81 -0.24 -12.32
CA ILE A 24 14.44 0.08 -12.72
C ILE A 24 13.72 -1.24 -13.04
N ALA A 25 12.63 -1.51 -12.32
CA ALA A 25 11.79 -2.68 -12.54
C ALA A 25 10.59 -2.36 -13.43
N VAL A 26 9.99 -1.19 -13.24
CA VAL A 26 8.84 -0.74 -14.04
C VAL A 26 8.93 0.76 -14.28
N ARG A 27 8.51 1.18 -15.48
CA ARG A 27 8.25 2.58 -15.80
C ARG A 27 6.75 2.78 -15.97
N VAL A 28 6.17 3.76 -15.30
CA VAL A 28 4.75 4.12 -15.36
C VAL A 28 4.65 5.58 -15.83
N GLY A 29 4.45 5.80 -17.12
CA GLY A 29 4.55 7.14 -17.71
C GLY A 29 5.95 7.73 -17.53
N THR A 30 6.07 8.81 -16.75
CA THR A 30 7.34 9.46 -16.40
C THR A 30 7.99 8.92 -15.13
N GLU A 31 7.24 8.23 -14.31
CA GLU A 31 7.68 7.69 -13.02
C GLU A 31 8.32 6.31 -13.16
N VAL A 32 9.17 5.97 -12.21
CA VAL A 32 9.83 4.66 -12.16
C VAL A 32 9.56 3.97 -10.84
N ILE A 33 9.50 2.64 -10.89
CA ILE A 33 9.47 1.76 -9.72
C ILE A 33 10.74 0.92 -9.79
N THR A 34 11.53 0.95 -8.73
CA THR A 34 12.81 0.24 -8.66
C THR A 34 12.69 -1.13 -7.98
N ASP A 35 13.67 -1.99 -8.18
CA ASP A 35 13.73 -3.29 -7.51
C ASP A 35 13.80 -3.14 -5.97
N SER A 36 14.54 -2.14 -5.49
CA SER A 36 14.63 -1.87 -4.06
C SER A 36 13.30 -1.41 -3.46
N GLU A 37 12.50 -0.63 -4.18
CA GLU A 37 11.14 -0.23 -3.75
C GLU A 37 10.21 -1.43 -3.68
N ILE A 38 10.26 -2.34 -4.65
CA ILE A 38 9.48 -3.59 -4.63
C ILE A 38 9.85 -4.44 -3.42
N VAL A 39 11.15 -4.64 -3.17
CA VAL A 39 11.63 -5.42 -2.03
C VAL A 39 11.26 -4.77 -0.69
N ARG A 40 11.32 -3.44 -0.60
CA ARG A 40 10.90 -2.67 0.57
C ARG A 40 9.41 -2.88 0.86
N GLU A 41 8.58 -2.79 -0.16
CA GLU A 41 7.14 -3.00 -0.03
C GLU A 41 6.77 -4.44 0.36
N ILE A 42 7.55 -5.44 -0.12
CA ILE A 42 7.41 -6.84 0.33
C ILE A 42 7.73 -6.95 1.83
N ARG A 43 8.82 -6.34 2.30
CA ARG A 43 9.21 -6.35 3.72
C ARG A 43 8.17 -5.67 4.60
N LEU A 44 7.69 -4.52 4.17
CA LEU A 44 6.64 -3.76 4.87
C LEU A 44 5.35 -4.57 5.00
N THR A 45 4.90 -5.19 3.92
CA THR A 45 3.71 -6.06 3.94
C THR A 45 3.90 -7.26 4.87
N ALA A 46 5.06 -7.92 4.81
CA ALA A 46 5.40 -9.05 5.67
C ALA A 46 5.42 -8.64 7.17
N PHE A 47 6.01 -7.48 7.48
CA PHE A 47 6.01 -6.92 8.83
C PHE A 47 4.58 -6.68 9.36
N LEU A 48 3.74 -6.02 8.58
CA LEU A 48 2.36 -5.69 8.96
C LEU A 48 1.50 -6.95 9.19
N ASN A 49 1.75 -8.00 8.43
CA ASN A 49 1.07 -9.30 8.55
C ASN A 49 1.73 -10.24 9.57
N SER A 50 2.89 -9.87 10.15
CA SER A 50 3.69 -10.76 11.00
C SER A 50 4.11 -12.04 10.29
N GLU A 51 4.39 -11.97 8.99
CA GLU A 51 4.81 -13.07 8.12
C GLU A 51 6.32 -13.04 7.83
N PRO A 52 6.96 -14.18 7.52
CA PRO A 52 8.34 -14.18 7.08
C PRO A 52 8.50 -13.49 5.72
N VAL A 53 9.60 -12.75 5.54
CA VAL A 53 9.92 -12.09 4.27
C VAL A 53 10.23 -13.13 3.20
N GLN A 54 9.47 -13.14 2.12
CA GLN A 54 9.69 -14.01 0.95
C GLN A 54 9.88 -13.15 -0.29
N VAL A 55 11.09 -13.10 -0.82
CA VAL A 55 11.44 -12.37 -2.04
C VAL A 55 11.60 -13.35 -3.19
N SER A 56 10.50 -13.76 -3.81
CA SER A 56 10.49 -14.56 -5.02
C SER A 56 10.14 -13.72 -6.24
N ALA A 57 10.45 -14.20 -7.44
CA ALA A 57 10.05 -13.55 -8.70
C ALA A 57 8.52 -13.31 -8.77
N GLN A 58 7.73 -14.29 -8.32
CA GLN A 58 6.28 -14.18 -8.28
C GLN A 58 5.82 -13.08 -7.31
N GLN A 59 6.40 -13.02 -6.10
CA GLN A 59 6.05 -12.01 -5.11
C GLN A 59 6.47 -10.61 -5.58
N LYS A 60 7.64 -10.47 -6.20
CA LYS A 60 8.08 -9.22 -6.81
C LYS A 60 7.08 -8.74 -7.87
N ARG A 61 6.65 -9.60 -8.79
CA ARG A 61 5.65 -9.25 -9.83
C ARG A 61 4.33 -8.79 -9.21
N LYS A 62 3.78 -9.56 -8.26
CA LYS A 62 2.55 -9.19 -7.56
C LYS A 62 2.66 -7.84 -6.85
N THR A 63 3.80 -7.58 -6.23
CA THR A 63 4.04 -6.29 -5.54
C THR A 63 4.21 -5.15 -6.54
N ALA A 64 4.90 -5.38 -7.66
CA ALA A 64 5.06 -4.39 -8.72
C ALA A 64 3.71 -3.98 -9.31
N GLU A 65 2.79 -4.93 -9.56
CA GLU A 65 1.43 -4.61 -10.03
C GLU A 65 0.71 -3.67 -9.07
N ARG A 66 0.78 -3.93 -7.77
CA ARG A 66 0.18 -3.06 -6.75
C ARG A 66 0.85 -1.67 -6.70
N LEU A 67 2.17 -1.60 -6.86
CA LEU A 67 2.89 -0.33 -6.90
C LEU A 67 2.54 0.48 -8.16
N ILE A 68 2.31 -0.19 -9.32
CA ILE A 68 1.81 0.47 -10.53
C ILE A 68 0.45 1.15 -10.25
N GLU A 69 -0.49 0.43 -9.64
CA GLU A 69 -1.79 0.98 -9.27
C GLU A 69 -1.65 2.16 -8.31
N GLN A 70 -0.81 2.05 -7.28
CA GLN A 70 -0.52 3.14 -6.37
C GLN A 70 0.06 4.37 -7.09
N GLN A 71 0.93 4.16 -8.07
CA GLN A 71 1.54 5.25 -8.83
C GLN A 71 0.51 5.99 -9.70
N LEU A 72 -0.43 5.25 -10.32
CA LEU A 72 -1.55 5.84 -11.06
C LEU A 72 -2.44 6.71 -10.16
N ILE A 73 -2.74 6.21 -8.96
CA ILE A 73 -3.54 6.95 -7.96
C ILE A 73 -2.77 8.19 -7.47
N ARG A 74 -1.48 8.08 -7.16
CA ARG A 74 -0.65 9.22 -6.74
C ARG A 74 -0.67 10.34 -7.77
N ARG A 75 -0.50 9.98 -9.03
CA ARG A 75 -0.55 10.94 -10.14
C ARG A 75 -1.91 11.65 -10.21
N GLU A 76 -3.01 10.92 -10.07
CA GLU A 76 -4.36 11.53 -10.07
C GLU A 76 -4.53 12.49 -8.89
N ILE A 77 -4.09 12.10 -7.68
CA ILE A 77 -4.14 12.95 -6.48
C ILE A 77 -3.37 14.25 -6.69
N GLU A 78 -2.17 14.18 -7.28
CA GLU A 78 -1.33 15.34 -7.56
C GLU A 78 -1.96 16.27 -8.59
N VAL A 79 -2.44 15.73 -9.72
CA VAL A 79 -3.06 16.50 -10.80
C VAL A 79 -4.36 17.16 -10.35
N SER A 80 -5.19 16.44 -9.61
CA SER A 80 -6.48 16.90 -9.13
C SER A 80 -6.40 17.71 -7.83
N ARG A 81 -5.20 17.84 -7.23
CA ARG A 81 -4.95 18.56 -5.98
C ARG A 81 -5.88 18.15 -4.84
N PHE A 82 -6.08 16.84 -4.67
CA PHE A 82 -6.87 16.33 -3.55
C PHE A 82 -6.28 16.74 -2.21
N PRO A 83 -7.12 17.06 -1.21
CA PRO A 83 -6.63 17.49 0.09
C PRO A 83 -5.89 16.35 0.80
N ALA A 84 -4.63 16.61 1.17
CA ALA A 84 -3.86 15.68 1.98
C ALA A 84 -4.45 15.55 3.40
N PRO A 85 -4.28 14.40 4.07
CA PRO A 85 -4.58 14.28 5.49
C PRO A 85 -3.78 15.27 6.33
N ALA A 86 -4.38 15.76 7.42
CA ALA A 86 -3.64 16.61 8.36
C ALA A 86 -2.54 15.80 9.08
N PRO A 87 -1.40 16.40 9.43
CA PRO A 87 -0.33 15.71 10.16
C PRO A 87 -0.82 15.03 11.43
N SER A 88 -1.73 15.66 12.17
CA SER A 88 -2.33 15.10 13.40
C SER A 88 -3.15 13.83 13.15
N GLU A 89 -3.79 13.71 12.00
CA GLU A 89 -4.53 12.49 11.61
C GLU A 89 -3.54 11.33 11.33
N ALA A 90 -2.44 11.63 10.63
CA ALA A 90 -1.39 10.65 10.37
C ALA A 90 -0.72 10.18 11.66
N ASP A 91 -0.43 11.09 12.59
CA ASP A 91 0.14 10.74 13.90
C ASP A 91 -0.82 9.89 14.74
N ALA A 92 -2.11 10.24 14.76
CA ALA A 92 -3.14 9.46 15.46
C ALA A 92 -3.28 8.05 14.87
N ALA A 93 -3.32 7.92 13.56
CA ALA A 93 -3.40 6.62 12.89
C ALA A 93 -2.13 5.79 13.12
N TYR A 94 -0.96 6.41 13.10
CA TYR A 94 0.29 5.74 13.42
C TYR A 94 0.32 5.25 14.87
N ALA A 95 -0.14 6.07 15.82
CA ALA A 95 -0.25 5.65 17.23
C ALA A 95 -1.20 4.45 17.41
N GLN A 96 -2.31 4.41 16.66
CA GLN A 96 -3.22 3.26 16.66
C GLN A 96 -2.55 2.00 16.08
N LEU A 97 -1.80 2.11 14.97
CA LEU A 97 -1.02 1.01 14.41
C LEU A 97 -0.01 0.49 15.46
N ARG A 98 0.73 1.38 16.12
CA ARG A 98 1.68 1.02 17.18
C ARG A 98 1.01 0.25 18.32
N LYS A 99 -0.17 0.71 18.75
CA LYS A 99 -0.98 0.04 19.78
C LYS A 99 -1.45 -1.35 19.32
N LYS A 100 -1.90 -1.48 18.08
CA LYS A 100 -2.35 -2.75 17.49
C LYS A 100 -1.22 -3.77 17.40
N LEU A 101 0.00 -3.35 17.09
CA LEU A 101 1.17 -4.21 17.06
C LEU A 101 1.58 -4.73 18.44
N SER A 102 1.10 -4.09 19.54
CA SER A 102 1.29 -4.53 20.94
C SER A 102 2.75 -4.83 21.32
N MET A 103 3.71 -4.09 20.74
CA MET A 103 5.13 -4.23 20.99
C MET A 103 5.63 -3.06 21.84
N ASP A 104 6.46 -3.35 22.86
CA ASP A 104 7.22 -2.29 23.54
C ASP A 104 8.23 -1.64 22.59
N GLY A 105 8.79 -0.49 23.00
CA GLY A 105 9.67 0.29 22.14
C GLY A 105 10.91 -0.48 21.68
N ALA A 106 11.56 -1.23 22.57
CA ALA A 106 12.76 -1.99 22.26
C ALA A 106 12.47 -3.16 21.33
N LYS A 107 11.41 -3.93 21.61
CA LYS A 107 10.96 -5.04 20.77
C LYS A 107 10.52 -4.56 19.39
N PHE A 108 9.84 -3.41 19.31
CA PHE A 108 9.43 -2.83 18.05
C PHE A 108 10.64 -2.50 17.18
N GLN A 109 11.65 -1.79 17.73
CA GLN A 109 12.85 -1.44 16.99
C GLN A 109 13.60 -2.70 16.53
N GLN A 110 13.78 -3.68 17.41
CA GLN A 110 14.41 -4.95 17.05
C GLN A 110 13.63 -5.68 15.93
N THR A 111 12.29 -5.61 15.96
CA THR A 111 11.48 -6.23 14.90
C THR A 111 11.65 -5.49 13.58
N LEU A 112 11.68 -4.15 13.58
CA LEU A 112 11.98 -3.36 12.37
C LEU A 112 13.34 -3.76 11.77
N ASP A 113 14.36 -3.91 12.60
CA ASP A 113 15.71 -4.30 12.16
C ASP A 113 15.71 -5.68 11.49
N VAL A 114 14.94 -6.65 12.03
CA VAL A 114 14.78 -7.99 11.42
C VAL A 114 14.17 -7.89 10.03
N TYR A 115 13.19 -7.01 9.83
CA TYR A 115 12.58 -6.80 8.52
C TYR A 115 13.36 -5.81 7.65
N ARG A 116 14.43 -5.20 8.18
CA ARG A 116 15.22 -4.13 7.53
C ARG A 116 14.33 -2.96 7.09
N LEU A 117 13.53 -2.46 8.02
CA LEU A 117 12.62 -1.34 7.85
C LEU A 117 13.00 -0.22 8.81
N GLU A 118 12.73 1.01 8.37
CA GLU A 118 12.79 2.20 9.20
C GLU A 118 11.40 2.61 9.70
N GLU A 119 11.32 3.20 10.88
CA GLU A 119 10.04 3.70 11.40
C GLU A 119 9.37 4.70 10.46
N GLN A 120 10.18 5.50 9.74
CA GLN A 120 9.69 6.47 8.77
C GLN A 120 8.94 5.81 7.60
N GLU A 121 9.31 4.60 7.22
CA GLU A 121 8.63 3.85 6.16
C GLU A 121 7.21 3.44 6.60
N LEU A 122 7.04 3.06 7.88
CA LEU A 122 5.72 2.78 8.43
C LEU A 122 4.86 4.05 8.51
N ARG A 123 5.44 5.17 8.93
CA ARG A 123 4.73 6.47 8.97
C ARG A 123 4.28 6.88 7.57
N SER A 124 5.16 6.74 6.58
CA SER A 124 4.85 7.02 5.17
C SER A 124 3.74 6.11 4.64
N HIS A 125 3.78 4.83 5.02
CA HIS A 125 2.73 3.88 4.67
C HIS A 125 1.37 4.28 5.27
N VAL A 126 1.33 4.61 6.57
CA VAL A 126 0.09 5.07 7.24
C VAL A 126 -0.46 6.33 6.59
N LEU A 127 0.40 7.31 6.30
CA LEU A 127 -0.01 8.52 5.60
C LEU A 127 -0.57 8.20 4.21
N TRP A 128 0.07 7.29 3.48
CA TRP A 128 -0.43 6.84 2.19
C TRP A 128 -1.79 6.16 2.29
N GLN A 129 -2.00 5.27 3.27
CA GLN A 129 -3.31 4.61 3.48
C GLN A 129 -4.42 5.64 3.75
N LEU A 130 -4.17 6.63 4.61
CA LEU A 130 -5.13 7.71 4.86
C LEU A 130 -5.42 8.54 3.61
N THR A 131 -4.37 8.84 2.83
CA THR A 131 -4.51 9.60 1.58
C THR A 131 -5.36 8.83 0.58
N LEU A 132 -5.11 7.53 0.43
CA LEU A 132 -5.87 6.65 -0.45
C LEU A 132 -7.35 6.58 -0.04
N LEU A 133 -7.63 6.33 1.24
CA LEU A 133 -9.02 6.31 1.74
C LEU A 133 -9.74 7.63 1.47
N ARG A 134 -9.08 8.75 1.75
CA ARG A 134 -9.66 10.08 1.47
C ARG A 134 -9.90 10.31 -0.02
N PHE A 135 -8.99 9.88 -0.86
CA PHE A 135 -9.15 9.94 -2.31
C PHE A 135 -10.36 9.13 -2.78
N LEU A 136 -10.51 7.88 -2.33
CA LEU A 136 -11.63 7.02 -2.68
C LEU A 136 -12.98 7.65 -2.24
N GLU A 137 -13.04 8.13 -1.00
CA GLU A 137 -14.23 8.78 -0.44
C GLU A 137 -14.63 10.04 -1.23
N LEU A 138 -13.69 10.91 -1.53
CA LEU A 138 -13.99 12.19 -2.18
C LEU A 138 -14.24 12.03 -3.69
N ARG A 139 -13.61 11.06 -4.32
CA ARG A 139 -13.66 10.88 -5.79
C ARG A 139 -14.86 10.05 -6.23
N PHE A 140 -15.17 8.97 -5.54
CA PHE A 140 -16.12 7.96 -6.01
C PHE A 140 -17.42 7.93 -5.21
N ARG A 141 -17.37 8.10 -3.88
CA ARG A 141 -18.58 8.05 -3.03
C ARG A 141 -19.73 8.98 -3.46
N PRO A 142 -19.49 10.24 -3.91
CA PRO A 142 -20.59 11.12 -4.30
C PRO A 142 -21.43 10.63 -5.47
N ALA A 143 -20.90 9.74 -6.30
CA ALA A 143 -21.63 9.16 -7.45
C ALA A 143 -22.38 7.88 -7.09
N VAL A 144 -22.12 7.29 -5.90
CA VAL A 144 -22.71 6.02 -5.48
C VAL A 144 -24.12 6.25 -4.90
N GLN A 145 -25.06 5.47 -5.41
CA GLN A 145 -26.41 5.36 -4.88
C GLN A 145 -26.74 3.89 -4.66
N VAL A 146 -27.28 3.56 -3.50
CA VAL A 146 -27.68 2.19 -3.16
C VAL A 146 -29.20 2.08 -3.27
N PRO A 147 -29.75 1.32 -4.22
CA PRO A 147 -31.17 1.10 -4.34
C PRO A 147 -31.73 0.30 -3.16
N GLU A 148 -32.94 0.60 -2.74
CA GLU A 148 -33.64 -0.12 -1.67
C GLU A 148 -33.73 -1.64 -1.92
N GLN A 149 -33.88 -2.02 -3.18
CA GLN A 149 -33.90 -3.44 -3.57
C GLN A 149 -32.57 -4.12 -3.24
N GLU A 150 -31.43 -3.47 -3.44
CA GLU A 150 -30.10 -4.02 -3.17
C GLU A 150 -29.89 -4.24 -1.66
N ILE A 151 -30.39 -3.30 -0.82
CA ILE A 151 -30.36 -3.45 0.64
C ILE A 151 -31.12 -4.70 1.06
N ARG A 152 -32.34 -4.92 0.52
CA ARG A 152 -33.16 -6.10 0.82
C ARG A 152 -32.49 -7.39 0.36
N GLU A 153 -31.96 -7.41 -0.87
CA GLU A 153 -31.25 -8.59 -1.40
C GLU A 153 -30.01 -8.92 -0.59
N TYR A 154 -29.25 -7.91 -0.16
CA TYR A 154 -28.09 -8.11 0.71
C TYR A 154 -28.51 -8.69 2.05
N PHE A 155 -29.54 -8.12 2.68
CA PHE A 155 -30.10 -8.62 3.94
C PHE A 155 -30.50 -10.09 3.83
N GLU A 156 -31.29 -10.44 2.83
CA GLU A 156 -31.78 -11.82 2.60
C GLU A 156 -30.63 -12.82 2.37
N ARG A 157 -29.61 -12.43 1.64
CA ARG A 157 -28.48 -13.32 1.28
C ARG A 157 -27.41 -13.41 2.34
N GLN A 158 -27.10 -12.31 3.04
CA GLN A 158 -25.91 -12.21 3.89
C GLN A 158 -26.22 -12.17 5.39
N ILE A 159 -27.34 -11.58 5.79
CA ILE A 159 -27.70 -11.36 7.20
C ILE A 159 -28.70 -12.41 7.68
N LEU A 160 -29.82 -12.54 6.97
CA LEU A 160 -30.92 -13.39 7.38
C LEU A 160 -30.51 -14.85 7.70
N PRO A 161 -29.63 -15.51 6.91
CA PRO A 161 -29.20 -16.89 7.20
C PRO A 161 -28.38 -17.05 8.49
N LYS A 162 -27.81 -15.94 9.00
CA LYS A 162 -26.98 -15.92 10.23
C LYS A 162 -27.81 -15.67 11.47
N LEU A 163 -29.07 -15.20 11.32
CA LEU A 163 -29.94 -14.90 12.45
C LEU A 163 -30.60 -16.20 13.00
N LYS A 164 -30.90 -16.18 14.30
CA LYS A 164 -31.73 -17.24 14.90
C LYS A 164 -33.15 -17.16 14.32
N ALA A 165 -33.81 -18.29 14.17
CA ALA A 165 -35.15 -18.35 13.57
C ALA A 165 -36.19 -17.44 14.26
N ALA A 166 -36.06 -17.20 15.56
CA ALA A 166 -36.93 -16.28 16.29
C ALA A 166 -36.70 -14.81 15.91
N ASP A 167 -35.43 -14.42 15.76
CA ASP A 167 -35.03 -13.04 15.41
C ASP A 167 -35.30 -12.77 13.93
N ALA A 168 -35.11 -13.76 13.06
CA ALA A 168 -35.34 -13.65 11.62
C ALA A 168 -36.81 -13.34 11.24
N LYS A 169 -37.75 -13.72 12.09
CA LYS A 169 -39.19 -13.49 11.92
C LYS A 169 -39.71 -12.23 12.61
N ARG A 170 -38.86 -11.52 13.32
CA ARG A 170 -39.24 -10.30 14.05
C ARG A 170 -39.51 -9.17 13.06
N GLU A 171 -40.62 -8.47 13.28
CA GLU A 171 -40.94 -7.26 12.50
C GLU A 171 -39.87 -6.19 12.71
N GLY A 172 -39.47 -5.52 11.63
CA GLY A 172 -38.46 -4.46 11.65
C GLY A 172 -37.01 -4.92 11.72
N VAL A 173 -36.71 -6.23 11.69
CA VAL A 173 -35.32 -6.74 11.78
C VAL A 173 -34.41 -6.20 10.68
N LEU A 174 -34.91 -5.98 9.47
CA LEU A 174 -34.13 -5.34 8.38
C LEU A 174 -33.65 -3.94 8.78
N GLU A 175 -34.53 -3.15 9.39
CA GLU A 175 -34.24 -1.75 9.74
C GLU A 175 -33.12 -1.64 10.78
N GLU A 176 -32.93 -2.67 11.62
CA GLU A 176 -31.83 -2.71 12.58
C GLU A 176 -30.46 -2.85 11.92
N PHE A 177 -30.41 -3.43 10.72
CA PHE A 177 -29.17 -3.63 9.95
C PHE A 177 -29.03 -2.68 8.76
N ARG A 178 -30.04 -1.82 8.50
CA ARG A 178 -30.10 -0.98 7.32
C ARG A 178 -28.86 -0.14 7.13
N ASP A 179 -28.47 0.63 8.13
CA ASP A 179 -27.33 1.54 8.05
C ASP A 179 -26.01 0.80 7.82
N GLU A 180 -25.85 -0.38 8.45
CA GLU A 180 -24.67 -1.23 8.25
C GLU A 180 -24.63 -1.79 6.83
N ILE A 181 -25.75 -2.29 6.32
CA ILE A 181 -25.87 -2.81 4.96
C ILE A 181 -25.61 -1.71 3.93
N GLU A 182 -26.21 -0.54 4.12
CA GLU A 182 -26.01 0.59 3.22
C GLU A 182 -24.54 1.03 3.19
N ALA A 183 -23.88 1.13 4.35
CA ALA A 183 -22.46 1.46 4.42
C ALA A 183 -21.58 0.42 3.70
N GLU A 184 -21.86 -0.87 3.88
CA GLU A 184 -21.14 -1.95 3.20
C GLU A 184 -21.33 -1.91 1.68
N LEU A 185 -22.57 -1.73 1.22
CA LEU A 185 -22.90 -1.62 -0.20
C LEU A 185 -22.25 -0.38 -0.83
N ILE A 186 -22.26 0.76 -0.15
CA ILE A 186 -21.55 1.97 -0.59
C ILE A 186 -20.06 1.63 -0.78
N GLY A 187 -19.42 0.99 0.20
CA GLY A 187 -18.03 0.56 0.10
C GLY A 187 -17.77 -0.30 -1.13
N MET A 188 -18.61 -1.34 -1.34
CA MET A 188 -18.50 -2.23 -2.51
C MET A 188 -18.65 -1.49 -3.85
N HIS A 189 -19.55 -0.51 -3.92
CA HIS A 189 -19.73 0.31 -5.13
C HIS A 189 -18.54 1.24 -5.35
N VAL A 190 -18.02 1.89 -4.30
CA VAL A 190 -16.82 2.72 -4.36
C VAL A 190 -15.63 1.92 -4.88
N ASP A 191 -15.41 0.71 -4.37
CA ASP A 191 -14.33 -0.17 -4.81
C ASP A 191 -14.48 -0.54 -6.30
N ARG A 192 -15.70 -0.88 -6.75
CA ARG A 192 -15.99 -1.21 -8.15
C ARG A 192 -15.73 -0.03 -9.09
N GLU A 193 -16.16 1.16 -8.71
CA GLU A 193 -15.91 2.38 -9.48
C GLU A 193 -14.39 2.69 -9.54
N ALA A 194 -13.69 2.55 -8.42
CA ALA A 194 -12.25 2.74 -8.36
C ALA A 194 -11.50 1.71 -9.24
N GLU A 195 -11.87 0.44 -9.20
CA GLU A 195 -11.31 -0.60 -10.07
C GLU A 195 -11.54 -0.29 -11.56
N THR A 196 -12.74 0.15 -11.91
CA THR A 196 -13.09 0.51 -13.29
C THR A 196 -12.26 1.67 -13.77
N TRP A 197 -12.15 2.70 -12.95
CA TRP A 197 -11.30 3.86 -13.23
C TRP A 197 -9.82 3.46 -13.36
N LEU A 198 -9.29 2.63 -12.45
CA LEU A 198 -7.91 2.15 -12.50
C LEU A 198 -7.61 1.38 -13.80
N LYS A 199 -8.51 0.49 -14.22
CA LYS A 199 -8.38 -0.25 -15.48
C LYS A 199 -8.30 0.69 -16.69
N GLN A 200 -9.16 1.71 -16.72
CA GLN A 200 -9.17 2.71 -17.79
C GLN A 200 -7.90 3.57 -17.77
N THR A 201 -7.49 4.05 -16.60
CA THR A 201 -6.28 4.88 -16.43
C THR A 201 -5.04 4.10 -16.82
N ARG A 202 -4.94 2.82 -16.42
CA ARG A 202 -3.84 1.94 -16.80
C ARG A 202 -3.78 1.74 -18.32
N ALA A 203 -4.91 1.54 -18.99
CA ALA A 203 -4.98 1.36 -20.44
C ALA A 203 -4.51 2.61 -21.22
N GLN A 204 -4.62 3.79 -20.61
CA GLN A 204 -4.21 5.06 -21.19
C GLN A 204 -2.79 5.48 -20.80
N THR A 205 -2.15 4.77 -19.87
CA THR A 205 -0.81 5.08 -19.38
C THR A 205 0.21 4.08 -19.95
N ALA A 206 1.32 4.59 -20.48
CA ALA A 206 2.42 3.74 -20.91
C ALA A 206 3.07 3.05 -19.69
N VAL A 207 2.93 1.73 -19.60
CA VAL A 207 3.57 0.91 -18.57
C VAL A 207 4.58 -0.01 -19.25
N GLN A 208 5.85 0.09 -18.86
CA GLN A 208 6.94 -0.72 -19.37
C GLN A 208 7.57 -1.54 -18.24
N VAL A 209 7.52 -2.85 -18.35
CA VAL A 209 8.09 -3.79 -17.37
C VAL A 209 9.45 -4.27 -17.85
N HIS A 210 10.46 -4.22 -17.00
CA HIS A 210 11.81 -4.71 -17.24
C HIS A 210 11.98 -6.09 -16.61
N GLU A 211 11.75 -7.14 -17.40
CA GLU A 211 11.68 -8.54 -16.94
C GLU A 211 12.93 -9.03 -16.20
N GLU A 212 14.09 -8.47 -16.50
CA GLU A 212 15.36 -8.78 -15.86
C GLU A 212 15.40 -8.39 -14.36
N ALA A 213 14.55 -7.47 -13.91
CA ALA A 213 14.45 -7.10 -12.49
C ALA A 213 13.70 -8.15 -11.64
N PHE A 214 12.99 -9.07 -12.28
CA PHE A 214 12.16 -10.08 -11.63
C PHE A 214 12.78 -11.50 -11.62
N ARG A 215 14.07 -11.57 -11.95
CA ARG A 215 14.83 -12.84 -11.95
C ARG A 215 15.50 -13.10 -10.63
#